data_7e7aa4f795ee8c3c1c44471e88abe62f
#
_entry.id   7e7aa4f795ee8c3c1c44471e88abe62f
#
_cell.length_a   1.000
_cell.length_b   1.000
_cell.length_c   1.000
_cell.angle_alpha   90.00
_cell.angle_beta   90.00
_cell.angle_gamma   90.00
#
_symmetry.space_group_name_H-M   'P 1'
#
loop_
_entity.id
_entity.type
_entity.pdbx_description
1 polymer ?
#
loop_
_entity_poly.entity_id
_entity_poly.type
_entity_poly.pdbx_seq_one_letter_code
_entity_poly.pdbx_strand_id
1 'polypeptide(L)'
;QLILNYNRTFGEHSVSGLIGWETQKRQGDNFYAQRNLAFSVPYLFVGEDTAQQGGMYSGNSDLYEEANSALIGRINYAYGSRYLLEAQFRYDGSSKFAKGHKWGFFPSISAGWRISEESFFKSISALSFVNQLKVRASYGVLGDDLSNNWNYEWAQGYNYPATSGNAEKGYACLAGNCL
;
A
#
# COMPACT_ATOMS: atom_id res chain seq x y z
N GLN A 1 8.33 3.99 11.47
CA GLN A 1 9.29 3.69 10.40
C GLN A 1 10.71 3.82 10.92
N LEU A 2 11.57 2.83 10.62
CA LEU A 2 13.00 2.84 10.92
C LEU A 2 13.75 2.64 9.61
N ILE A 3 14.74 3.48 9.32
CA ILE A 3 15.53 3.41 8.08
C ILE A 3 17.03 3.53 8.42
N LEU A 4 17.82 2.62 7.88
CA LEU A 4 19.28 2.65 7.93
C LEU A 4 19.80 2.83 6.50
N ASN A 5 20.68 3.82 6.32
CA ASN A 5 21.32 4.12 5.05
C ASN A 5 22.83 3.94 5.15
N TYR A 6 23.42 3.39 4.10
CA TYR A 6 24.86 3.29 3.92
C TYR A 6 25.24 3.85 2.56
N ASN A 7 26.29 4.66 2.49
CA ASN A 7 26.79 5.20 1.23
C ASN A 7 28.32 5.32 1.30
N ARG A 8 29.00 4.74 0.32
CA ARG A 8 30.46 4.79 0.22
C ARG A 8 30.97 4.69 -1.22
N THR A 9 32.03 5.43 -1.50
CA THR A 9 32.72 5.40 -2.79
C THR A 9 34.16 4.90 -2.58
N PHE A 10 34.61 3.98 -3.44
CA PHE A 10 35.94 3.38 -3.43
C PHE A 10 36.55 3.51 -4.85
N GLY A 11 37.32 4.55 -5.10
CA GLY A 11 37.82 4.84 -6.44
C GLY A 11 36.66 5.04 -7.44
N GLU A 12 36.59 4.21 -8.46
CA GLU A 12 35.50 4.26 -9.46
C GLU A 12 34.24 3.52 -9.03
N HIS A 13 34.24 2.84 -7.89
CA HIS A 13 33.09 2.08 -7.38
C HIS A 13 32.30 2.91 -6.39
N SER A 14 31.00 3.07 -6.62
CA SER A 14 30.07 3.69 -5.68
C SER A 14 29.02 2.68 -5.26
N VAL A 15 28.86 2.50 -3.95
CA VAL A 15 27.87 1.59 -3.36
C VAL A 15 26.98 2.40 -2.41
N SER A 16 25.68 2.27 -2.57
CA SER A 16 24.71 2.74 -1.57
C SER A 16 23.70 1.67 -1.25
N GLY A 17 23.37 1.57 0.02
CA GLY A 17 22.39 0.61 0.53
C GLY A 17 21.38 1.27 1.47
N LEU A 18 20.18 0.75 1.48
CA LEU A 18 19.10 1.11 2.39
C LEU A 18 18.45 -0.15 2.89
N ILE A 19 18.20 -0.21 4.18
CA ILE A 19 17.29 -1.17 4.79
C ILE A 19 16.30 -0.41 5.66
N GLY A 20 15.02 -0.73 5.55
CA GLY A 20 13.96 -0.05 6.27
C GLY A 20 12.89 -1.01 6.77
N TRP A 21 12.36 -0.72 7.95
CA TRP A 21 11.21 -1.38 8.52
C TRP A 21 10.09 -0.36 8.67
N GLU A 22 8.91 -0.69 8.15
CA GLU A 22 7.72 0.14 8.23
C GLU A 22 6.56 -0.68 8.81
N THR A 23 5.79 -0.05 9.68
CA THR A 23 4.54 -0.62 10.19
C THR A 23 3.47 0.46 10.15
N GLN A 24 2.32 0.11 9.65
CA GLN A 24 1.15 0.98 9.56
C GLN A 24 -0.05 0.25 10.15
N LYS A 25 -0.79 0.94 11.00
CA LYS A 25 -2.12 0.52 11.47
C LYS A 25 -3.13 1.57 11.03
N ARG A 26 -4.24 1.12 10.47
CA ARG A 26 -5.38 1.95 10.11
C ARG A 26 -6.58 1.43 10.86
N GLN A 27 -7.36 2.36 11.40
CA GLN A 27 -8.59 2.08 12.10
C GLN A 27 -9.58 3.16 11.72
N GLY A 28 -10.80 2.78 11.43
CA GLY A 28 -11.88 3.71 11.15
C GLY A 28 -13.16 3.25 11.81
N ASP A 29 -13.95 4.19 12.26
CA ASP A 29 -15.29 4.04 12.78
C ASP A 29 -16.15 5.17 12.24
N ASN A 30 -17.47 5.00 12.32
CA ASN A 30 -18.42 6.02 11.94
C ASN A 30 -19.51 6.19 13.00
N PHE A 31 -20.06 7.36 13.04
CA PHE A 31 -21.23 7.69 13.82
C PHE A 31 -22.14 8.60 12.99
N TYR A 32 -23.43 8.33 13.00
CA TYR A 32 -24.41 9.23 12.41
C TYR A 32 -25.46 9.65 13.44
N ALA A 33 -25.97 10.87 13.28
CA ALA A 33 -27.11 11.37 14.02
C ALA A 33 -28.04 12.13 13.07
N GLN A 34 -29.33 11.87 13.15
CA GLN A 34 -30.34 12.49 12.30
C GLN A 34 -31.57 12.89 13.12
N ARG A 35 -32.12 14.05 12.83
CA ARG A 35 -33.40 14.53 13.33
C ARG A 35 -34.16 15.22 12.21
N ASN A 36 -35.51 15.17 12.28
CA ASN A 36 -36.36 16.00 11.42
C ASN A 36 -36.41 17.41 12.02
N LEU A 37 -36.19 18.41 11.17
CA LEU A 37 -36.23 19.82 11.55
C LEU A 37 -37.50 20.44 10.95
N ALA A 38 -38.26 21.15 11.78
CA ALA A 38 -39.46 21.88 11.32
C ALA A 38 -39.10 23.13 10.50
N PHE A 39 -37.89 23.66 10.67
CA PHE A 39 -37.36 24.81 9.94
C PHE A 39 -35.85 24.70 9.78
N SER A 40 -35.30 25.42 8.81
CA SER A 40 -33.88 25.31 8.45
C SER A 40 -32.99 26.00 9.48
N VAL A 41 -32.43 25.20 10.40
CA VAL A 41 -31.37 25.62 11.37
C VAL A 41 -30.27 24.58 11.40
N PRO A 42 -29.01 24.98 11.61
CA PRO A 42 -27.87 24.07 11.55
C PRO A 42 -27.62 23.28 12.84
N TYR A 43 -28.65 23.13 13.71
CA TYR A 43 -28.49 22.50 15.02
C TYR A 43 -29.44 21.31 15.22
N LEU A 44 -28.90 20.11 15.43
CA LEU A 44 -29.66 18.90 15.62
C LEU A 44 -30.54 18.92 16.88
N PHE A 45 -30.17 19.65 17.93
CA PHE A 45 -30.94 19.71 19.17
C PHE A 45 -32.32 20.38 19.04
N VAL A 46 -32.54 21.13 17.94
CA VAL A 46 -33.83 21.80 17.65
C VAL A 46 -34.85 20.87 17.00
N GLY A 47 -34.41 19.68 16.55
CA GLY A 47 -35.30 18.73 15.86
C GLY A 47 -36.27 18.03 16.81
N GLU A 48 -37.26 17.38 16.20
CA GLU A 48 -38.28 16.58 16.92
C GLU A 48 -37.65 15.32 17.53
N ASP A 49 -37.91 15.07 18.82
CA ASP A 49 -37.41 13.88 19.54
C ASP A 49 -37.97 12.57 18.99
N THR A 50 -39.19 12.60 18.47
CA THR A 50 -39.86 11.43 17.88
C THR A 50 -39.21 10.90 16.61
N ALA A 51 -38.46 11.76 15.92
CA ALA A 51 -37.75 11.42 14.69
C ALA A 51 -36.22 11.32 14.89
N GLN A 52 -35.77 11.23 16.11
CA GLN A 52 -34.34 11.11 16.42
C GLN A 52 -33.85 9.72 16.03
N GLN A 53 -32.78 9.70 15.23
CA GLN A 53 -32.05 8.50 14.88
C GLN A 53 -30.56 8.74 15.10
N GLY A 54 -29.86 7.73 15.60
CA GLY A 54 -28.43 7.78 15.75
C GLY A 54 -27.85 6.38 15.91
N GLY A 55 -26.63 6.19 15.51
CA GLY A 55 -25.98 4.90 15.58
C GLY A 55 -24.68 4.84 14.79
N MET A 56 -24.20 3.63 14.61
CA MET A 56 -23.08 3.31 13.74
C MET A 56 -23.60 2.60 12.49
N TYR A 57 -23.07 2.96 11.34
CA TYR A 57 -23.29 2.18 10.13
C TYR A 57 -22.50 0.88 10.22
N SER A 58 -23.15 -0.24 9.96
CA SER A 58 -22.53 -1.57 9.90
C SER A 58 -22.06 -1.91 8.48
N GLY A 59 -21.69 -0.93 7.69
CA GLY A 59 -21.15 -1.13 6.33
C GLY A 59 -19.69 -1.54 6.35
N ASN A 60 -19.29 -2.34 5.37
CA ASN A 60 -17.97 -2.93 5.27
C ASN A 60 -16.82 -1.92 5.12
N SER A 61 -17.12 -0.69 4.72
CA SER A 61 -16.14 0.36 4.48
C SER A 61 -15.96 1.32 5.65
N ASP A 62 -16.88 1.30 6.61
CA ASP A 62 -16.99 2.36 7.61
C ASP A 62 -16.47 1.95 8.99
N LEU A 63 -16.41 0.64 9.26
CA LEU A 63 -15.80 0.08 10.47
C LEU A 63 -14.70 -0.89 10.06
N TYR A 64 -13.45 -0.50 10.22
CA TYR A 64 -12.32 -1.32 9.79
C TYR A 64 -11.11 -1.18 10.71
N GLU A 65 -10.35 -2.25 10.81
CA GLU A 65 -9.03 -2.28 11.43
C GLU A 65 -8.09 -3.05 10.52
N GLU A 66 -7.03 -2.40 10.06
CA GLU A 66 -6.03 -2.95 9.16
C GLU A 66 -4.63 -2.70 9.70
N ALA A 67 -3.75 -3.66 9.54
CA ALA A 67 -2.34 -3.53 9.89
C ALA A 67 -1.47 -4.08 8.77
N ASN A 68 -0.49 -3.29 8.36
CA ASN A 68 0.51 -3.65 7.37
C ASN A 68 1.90 -3.48 7.95
N SER A 69 2.81 -4.35 7.56
CA SER A 69 4.22 -4.24 7.94
C SER A 69 5.09 -4.58 6.75
N ALA A 70 6.17 -3.83 6.55
CA ALA A 70 7.05 -4.00 5.41
C ALA A 70 8.52 -3.96 5.83
N LEU A 71 9.31 -4.89 5.29
CA LEU A 71 10.76 -4.81 5.27
C LEU A 71 11.20 -4.44 3.86
N ILE A 72 11.97 -3.37 3.75
CA ILE A 72 12.42 -2.80 2.48
C ILE A 72 13.93 -2.86 2.43
N GLY A 73 14.49 -3.37 1.34
CA GLY A 73 15.92 -3.34 1.09
C GLY A 73 16.22 -2.84 -0.31
N ARG A 74 17.28 -2.02 -0.44
CA ARG A 74 17.79 -1.52 -1.72
C ARG A 74 19.29 -1.44 -1.69
N ILE A 75 19.92 -1.89 -2.77
CA ILE A 75 21.34 -1.73 -3.02
C ILE A 75 21.52 -1.11 -4.40
N ASN A 76 22.27 -0.03 -4.47
CA ASN A 76 22.70 0.57 -5.71
C ASN A 76 24.21 0.43 -5.84
N TYR A 77 24.66 0.08 -7.01
CA TYR A 77 26.06 0.01 -7.38
C TYR A 77 26.31 0.78 -8.67
N ALA A 78 27.35 1.57 -8.69
CA ALA A 78 27.79 2.27 -9.88
C ALA A 78 29.30 2.07 -10.06
N TYR A 79 29.70 1.79 -11.31
CA TYR A 79 31.10 1.68 -11.70
C TYR A 79 31.45 2.74 -12.75
N GLY A 80 32.45 3.57 -12.46
CA GLY A 80 32.92 4.63 -13.32
C GLY A 80 31.83 5.62 -13.75
N SER A 81 30.73 5.71 -12.98
CA SER A 81 29.52 6.46 -13.36
C SER A 81 28.88 6.03 -14.69
N ARG A 82 29.35 4.94 -15.31
CA ARG A 82 28.92 4.41 -16.59
C ARG A 82 27.93 3.26 -16.44
N TYR A 83 28.26 2.30 -15.59
CA TYR A 83 27.44 1.11 -15.35
C TYR A 83 26.72 1.27 -14.02
N LEU A 84 25.41 1.11 -14.05
CA LEU A 84 24.53 1.28 -12.91
C LEU A 84 23.76 0.00 -12.68
N LEU A 85 23.76 -0.52 -11.47
CA LEU A 85 23.00 -1.67 -11.05
C LEU A 85 22.22 -1.32 -9.80
N GLU A 86 20.94 -1.66 -9.78
CA GLU A 86 20.08 -1.53 -8.60
C GLU A 86 19.36 -2.85 -8.35
N ALA A 87 19.42 -3.33 -7.13
CA ALA A 87 18.60 -4.42 -6.66
C ALA A 87 17.80 -3.95 -5.45
N GLN A 88 16.52 -4.25 -5.45
CA GLN A 88 15.64 -3.92 -4.32
C GLN A 88 14.66 -5.06 -4.06
N PHE A 89 14.18 -5.14 -2.83
CA PHE A 89 13.11 -6.03 -2.45
C PHE A 89 12.19 -5.35 -1.43
N ARG A 90 10.95 -5.81 -1.44
CA ARG A 90 9.98 -5.56 -0.37
C ARG A 90 9.47 -6.90 0.14
N TYR A 91 9.41 -7.03 1.44
CA TYR A 91 8.78 -8.15 2.12
C TYR A 91 7.60 -7.59 2.92
N ASP A 92 6.43 -7.64 2.32
CA ASP A 92 5.23 -6.98 2.82
C ASP A 92 4.29 -7.98 3.48
N GLY A 93 3.83 -7.64 4.67
CA GLY A 93 2.82 -8.38 5.41
C GLY A 93 1.54 -7.57 5.59
N SER A 94 0.39 -8.18 5.32
CA SER A 94 -0.92 -7.59 5.50
C SER A 94 -1.81 -8.44 6.41
N SER A 95 -2.58 -7.77 7.29
CA SER A 95 -3.55 -8.42 8.16
C SER A 95 -4.74 -9.00 7.41
N LYS A 96 -4.97 -8.57 6.16
CA LYS A 96 -6.09 -8.99 5.31
C LYS A 96 -6.02 -10.47 4.91
N PHE A 97 -4.81 -11.05 4.91
CA PHE A 97 -4.60 -12.42 4.46
C PHE A 97 -4.62 -13.44 5.60
N ALA A 98 -4.93 -14.68 5.28
CA ALA A 98 -4.98 -15.81 6.20
C ALA A 98 -3.66 -16.04 6.92
N LYS A 99 -3.73 -16.62 8.12
CA LYS A 99 -2.54 -17.07 8.86
C LYS A 99 -1.70 -18.02 7.98
N GLY A 100 -0.41 -17.73 7.86
CA GLY A 100 0.52 -18.45 6.98
C GLY A 100 0.67 -17.89 5.56
N HIS A 101 -0.22 -16.99 5.11
CA HIS A 101 -0.16 -16.36 3.79
C HIS A 101 -0.11 -14.81 3.88
N LYS A 102 0.21 -14.27 5.04
CA LYS A 102 0.20 -12.82 5.30
C LYS A 102 1.36 -12.08 4.66
N TRP A 103 2.42 -12.78 4.26
CA TRP A 103 3.66 -12.18 3.81
C TRP A 103 3.93 -12.50 2.35
N GLY A 104 4.29 -11.48 1.58
CA GLY A 104 4.70 -11.57 0.19
C GLY A 104 6.10 -11.00 -0.02
N PHE A 105 6.87 -11.62 -0.92
CA PHE A 105 8.20 -11.15 -1.30
C PHE A 105 8.20 -10.62 -2.72
N PHE A 106 8.62 -9.36 -2.90
CA PHE A 106 8.55 -8.60 -4.14
C PHE A 106 9.93 -8.06 -4.51
N PRO A 107 10.76 -8.87 -5.20
CA PRO A 107 12.07 -8.43 -5.66
C PRO A 107 11.99 -7.63 -6.96
N SER A 108 12.94 -6.72 -7.16
CA SER A 108 13.18 -6.11 -8.45
C SER A 108 14.66 -5.82 -8.66
N ILE A 109 15.07 -5.82 -9.94
CA ILE A 109 16.41 -5.52 -10.37
C ILE A 109 16.37 -4.57 -11.55
N SER A 110 17.29 -3.62 -11.62
CA SER A 110 17.47 -2.77 -12.78
C SER A 110 18.96 -2.57 -13.09
N ALA A 111 19.25 -2.52 -14.38
CA ALA A 111 20.57 -2.22 -14.90
C ALA A 111 20.51 -1.01 -15.83
N GLY A 112 21.51 -0.14 -15.77
CA GLY A 112 21.60 1.04 -16.59
C GLY A 112 23.02 1.21 -17.14
N TRP A 113 23.11 1.62 -18.41
CA TRP A 113 24.36 1.93 -19.06
C TRP A 113 24.34 3.34 -19.63
N ARG A 114 25.28 4.18 -19.19
CA ARG A 114 25.49 5.52 -19.72
C ARG A 114 26.46 5.47 -20.87
N ILE A 115 25.96 5.28 -22.06
CA ILE A 115 26.75 5.15 -23.30
C ILE A 115 27.51 6.45 -23.57
N SER A 116 26.91 7.60 -23.26
CA SER A 116 27.57 8.91 -23.47
C SER A 116 28.84 9.10 -22.65
N GLU A 117 29.05 8.31 -21.59
CA GLU A 117 30.26 8.39 -20.77
C GLU A 117 31.41 7.49 -21.28
N GLU A 118 31.16 6.65 -22.28
CA GLU A 118 32.15 5.78 -22.87
C GLU A 118 33.12 6.55 -23.77
N SER A 119 34.38 6.13 -23.75
CA SER A 119 35.45 6.78 -24.54
C SER A 119 35.19 6.70 -26.06
N PHE A 120 34.64 5.58 -26.53
CA PHE A 120 34.29 5.42 -27.94
C PHE A 120 33.18 6.40 -28.37
N PHE A 121 32.19 6.67 -27.50
CA PHE A 121 31.11 7.61 -27.81
C PHE A 121 31.64 9.04 -27.88
N LYS A 122 32.48 9.43 -26.93
CA LYS A 122 33.09 10.77 -26.87
C LYS A 122 34.04 11.04 -28.02
N SER A 123 34.59 10.00 -28.67
CA SER A 123 35.48 10.15 -29.83
C SER A 123 34.75 10.42 -31.15
N ILE A 124 33.43 10.25 -31.22
CA ILE A 124 32.63 10.45 -32.41
C ILE A 124 32.14 11.90 -32.46
N SER A 125 32.86 12.74 -33.24
CA SER A 125 32.50 14.17 -33.38
C SER A 125 31.09 14.42 -33.89
N ALA A 126 30.55 13.52 -34.71
CA ALA A 126 29.17 13.61 -35.21
C ALA A 126 28.09 13.50 -34.12
N LEU A 127 28.42 12.96 -32.95
CA LEU A 127 27.51 12.79 -31.82
C LEU A 127 27.69 13.85 -30.72
N SER A 128 28.50 14.88 -30.95
CA SER A 128 28.80 15.95 -29.98
C SER A 128 27.55 16.74 -29.51
N PHE A 129 26.45 16.69 -30.26
CA PHE A 129 25.18 17.31 -29.89
C PHE A 129 24.40 16.48 -28.84
N VAL A 130 24.76 15.20 -28.61
CA VAL A 130 24.11 14.31 -27.65
C VAL A 130 24.83 14.42 -26.31
N ASN A 131 24.33 15.21 -25.42
CA ASN A 131 24.93 15.42 -24.09
C ASN A 131 24.75 14.20 -23.15
N GLN A 132 23.67 13.44 -23.29
CA GLN A 132 23.41 12.29 -22.45
C GLN A 132 22.67 11.19 -23.22
N LEU A 133 23.26 10.00 -23.26
CA LEU A 133 22.63 8.79 -23.78
C LEU A 133 22.73 7.68 -22.73
N LYS A 134 21.59 7.22 -22.23
CA LYS A 134 21.49 6.16 -21.24
C LYS A 134 20.45 5.13 -21.66
N VAL A 135 20.82 3.87 -21.59
CA VAL A 135 19.89 2.73 -21.74
C VAL A 135 19.65 2.13 -20.36
N ARG A 136 18.42 1.78 -20.06
CA ARG A 136 18.01 1.13 -18.81
C ARG A 136 17.06 -0.03 -19.09
N ALA A 137 17.28 -1.14 -18.38
CA ALA A 137 16.38 -2.27 -18.33
C ALA A 137 16.03 -2.57 -16.87
N SER A 138 14.79 -2.97 -16.60
CA SER A 138 14.35 -3.36 -15.26
C SER A 138 13.35 -4.51 -15.33
N TYR A 139 13.41 -5.36 -14.31
CA TYR A 139 12.46 -6.43 -14.09
C TYR A 139 12.08 -6.46 -12.61
N GLY A 140 10.81 -6.71 -12.31
CA GLY A 140 10.34 -6.78 -10.92
C GLY A 140 9.03 -7.53 -10.80
N VAL A 141 8.79 -8.04 -9.61
CA VAL A 141 7.53 -8.66 -9.20
C VAL A 141 6.79 -7.67 -8.30
N LEU A 142 5.52 -7.47 -8.59
CA LEU A 142 4.63 -6.60 -7.82
C LEU A 142 3.54 -7.45 -7.16
N GLY A 143 3.08 -7.02 -6.00
CA GLY A 143 1.93 -7.57 -5.31
C GLY A 143 0.92 -6.46 -5.00
N ASP A 144 -0.33 -6.84 -4.85
CA ASP A 144 -1.43 -5.95 -4.51
C ASP A 144 -2.29 -6.60 -3.43
N ASP A 145 -2.66 -5.84 -2.41
CA ASP A 145 -3.59 -6.23 -1.35
C ASP A 145 -4.93 -5.48 -1.44
N LEU A 146 -5.11 -4.66 -2.52
CA LEU A 146 -6.28 -3.81 -2.75
C LEU A 146 -7.23 -4.36 -3.83
N SER A 147 -6.84 -5.45 -4.51
CA SER A 147 -7.52 -5.94 -5.71
C SER A 147 -8.99 -6.37 -5.49
N ASN A 148 -9.37 -6.62 -4.25
CA ASN A 148 -10.72 -7.01 -3.89
C ASN A 148 -11.31 -6.05 -2.86
N ASN A 149 -12.58 -5.67 -3.05
CA ASN A 149 -13.35 -4.82 -2.14
C ASN A 149 -13.64 -5.50 -0.77
N TRP A 150 -13.19 -6.73 -0.57
CA TRP A 150 -13.47 -7.52 0.62
C TRP A 150 -12.19 -7.77 1.42
N ASN A 151 -12.14 -7.29 2.64
CA ASN A 151 -11.12 -7.67 3.60
C ASN A 151 -11.45 -9.05 4.17
N TYR A 152 -10.42 -9.88 4.43
CA TYR A 152 -10.57 -11.18 5.08
C TYR A 152 -11.42 -12.22 4.33
N GLU A 153 -11.33 -12.28 3.00
CA GLU A 153 -12.07 -13.25 2.15
C GLU A 153 -11.87 -14.72 2.54
N TRP A 154 -10.78 -15.03 3.21
CA TRP A 154 -10.47 -16.37 3.70
C TRP A 154 -11.32 -16.80 4.92
N ALA A 155 -11.95 -15.85 5.61
CA ALA A 155 -12.76 -16.16 6.78
C ALA A 155 -14.14 -16.66 6.33
N GLN A 156 -14.49 -17.89 6.72
CA GLN A 156 -15.80 -18.45 6.43
C GLN A 156 -16.86 -17.81 7.34
N GLY A 157 -17.97 -17.42 6.76
CA GLY A 157 -19.11 -16.86 7.47
C GLY A 157 -20.40 -17.62 7.16
N TYR A 158 -21.39 -17.46 8.01
CA TYR A 158 -22.72 -18.05 7.83
C TYR A 158 -23.74 -16.94 7.62
N ASN A 159 -24.58 -17.09 6.59
CA ASN A 159 -25.76 -16.26 6.41
C ASN A 159 -26.93 -16.93 7.12
N TYR A 160 -27.52 -16.26 8.10
CA TYR A 160 -28.82 -16.63 8.63
C TYR A 160 -29.90 -15.99 7.76
N PRO A 161 -30.81 -16.76 7.18
CA PRO A 161 -31.94 -16.18 6.45
C PRO A 161 -32.76 -15.32 7.43
N ALA A 162 -32.98 -14.07 7.06
CA ALA A 162 -33.89 -13.20 7.79
C ALA A 162 -35.31 -13.82 7.70
N THR A 163 -35.80 -14.41 8.77
CA THR A 163 -37.20 -14.82 8.88
C THR A 163 -38.06 -13.57 8.95
N SER A 164 -39.06 -13.49 8.07
CA SER A 164 -39.91 -12.34 7.86
C SER A 164 -40.56 -11.83 9.17
N GLY A 165 -40.56 -10.51 9.36
CA GLY A 165 -41.32 -9.80 10.37
C GLY A 165 -40.73 -9.88 11.77
N ASN A 166 -40.02 -8.89 12.23
CA ASN A 166 -39.42 -8.76 13.56
C ASN A 166 -38.25 -9.71 13.89
N ALA A 167 -37.60 -10.28 12.88
CA ALA A 167 -36.35 -10.97 13.10
C ALA A 167 -35.30 -9.97 13.62
N GLU A 168 -34.84 -10.18 14.82
CA GLU A 168 -33.54 -9.66 15.25
C GLU A 168 -32.58 -9.92 14.11
N LYS A 169 -31.93 -8.85 13.62
CA LYS A 169 -31.00 -8.94 12.50
C LYS A 169 -29.92 -9.93 12.90
N GLY A 170 -30.05 -11.18 12.44
CA GLY A 170 -28.99 -12.16 12.57
C GLY A 170 -27.78 -11.61 11.87
N TYR A 171 -26.67 -11.53 12.55
CA TYR A 171 -25.42 -11.07 11.98
C TYR A 171 -25.00 -12.06 10.90
N ALA A 172 -25.04 -11.63 9.65
CA ALA A 172 -24.44 -12.36 8.56
C ALA A 172 -22.95 -12.15 8.61
N CYS A 173 -22.22 -13.14 9.06
CA CYS A 173 -20.80 -13.18 8.83
C CYS A 173 -20.55 -13.65 7.39
N LEU A 174 -20.48 -12.73 6.46
CA LEU A 174 -19.80 -13.00 5.20
C LEU A 174 -18.29 -13.01 5.47
N ALA A 175 -17.55 -13.82 4.71
CA ALA A 175 -16.12 -13.95 4.84
C ALA A 175 -15.43 -12.58 5.08
N GLY A 176 -14.85 -12.42 6.26
CA GLY A 176 -14.13 -11.20 6.63
C GLY A 176 -14.88 -10.17 7.47
N ASN A 177 -16.19 -10.30 7.71
CA ASN A 177 -16.98 -9.29 8.41
C ASN A 177 -17.75 -9.85 9.61
N CYS A 178 -17.17 -10.72 10.39
CA CYS A 178 -17.68 -11.08 11.69
C CYS A 178 -17.13 -10.10 12.72
N LEU A 179 -17.95 -9.22 13.23
CA LEU A 179 -17.78 -8.51 14.48
C LEU A 179 -18.53 -9.21 15.59
#